data_98f13e665b35e8533e799cbaabcfe82b
#
_entry.id   98f13e665b35e8533e799cbaabcfe82b
#
_cell.length_a   1.000
_cell.length_b   1.000
_cell.length_c   1.000
_cell.angle_alpha   90.00
_cell.angle_beta   90.00
_cell.angle_gamma   90.00
#
_symmetry.space_group_name_H-M   'P 1'
#
loop_
_entity.id
_entity.type
_entity.pdbx_description
1 polymer ?
#
loop_
_entity_poly.entity_id
_entity_poly.type
_entity_poly.pdbx_seq_one_letter_code
_entity_poly.pdbx_strand_id
1 'polypeptide(L)' 'MLKSMTFEVVGEQRLNCAACEQRVARLLKTLEGVGQVRAQAETQRIDVLFDAGVLEPQTIAERLSEAGYDTKVA' A
#
# COMPACT_ATOMS: atom_id res chain seq x y z
N MET A 1 -0.76 17.17 6.55
CA MET A 1 -2.16 16.75 6.77
C MET A 1 -2.32 15.28 6.45
N LEU A 2 -2.86 14.54 7.37
CA LEU A 2 -3.04 13.10 7.19
C LEU A 2 -4.21 12.80 6.26
N LYS A 3 -4.00 11.84 5.38
CA LYS A 3 -5.01 11.41 4.43
C LYS A 3 -4.99 9.88 4.37
N SER A 4 -6.17 9.29 4.24
CA SER A 4 -6.31 7.85 4.13
C SER A 4 -6.71 7.49 2.70
N MET A 5 -6.04 6.49 2.13
CA MET A 5 -6.40 5.96 0.82
C MET A 5 -6.37 4.45 0.83
N THR A 6 -7.20 3.87 0.00
CA THR A 6 -7.27 2.42 -0.18
C THR A 6 -6.84 2.07 -1.59
N PHE A 7 -5.90 1.14 -1.70
CA PHE A 7 -5.45 0.60 -2.98
C PHE A 7 -5.94 -0.84 -3.09
N GLU A 8 -6.40 -1.22 -4.27
CA GLU A 8 -6.80 -2.59 -4.55
C GLU A 8 -5.74 -3.26 -5.41
N VAL A 9 -5.30 -4.45 -5.01
CA VAL A 9 -4.33 -5.22 -5.79
C VAL A 9 -5.05 -5.87 -6.96
N VAL A 10 -4.59 -5.58 -8.19
CA VAL A 10 -5.28 -6.01 -9.41
C VAL A 10 -4.43 -6.87 -10.33
N GLY A 11 -3.18 -6.95 -10.24
CA GLY A 11 -2.33 -7.74 -11.13
C GLY A 11 -2.39 -9.24 -10.89
N GLU A 12 -1.47 -9.96 -11.50
CA GLU A 12 -1.36 -11.40 -11.31
C GLU A 12 -0.84 -11.75 -9.93
N GLN A 13 0.07 -10.92 -9.40
CA GLN A 13 0.60 -11.13 -8.07
C GLN A 13 -0.35 -10.54 -7.05
N ARG A 14 -0.81 -11.38 -6.15
CA ARG A 14 -1.78 -10.99 -5.14
C ARG A 14 -1.24 -11.22 -3.75
N LEU A 15 -1.89 -10.60 -2.77
CA LEU A 15 -1.61 -10.88 -1.37
C LEU A 15 -2.16 -12.27 -1.06
N ASN A 16 -1.32 -13.15 -0.53
CA ASN A 16 -1.71 -14.54 -0.32
C ASN A 16 -1.80 -14.96 1.15
N CYS A 17 -1.08 -14.28 2.03
CA CYS A 17 -0.98 -14.69 3.43
C CYS A 17 -0.53 -13.54 4.31
N ALA A 18 -0.49 -13.79 5.61
CA ALA A 18 -0.07 -12.79 6.59
C ALA A 18 1.35 -12.28 6.33
N ALA A 19 2.24 -13.15 5.83
CA ALA A 19 3.60 -12.74 5.52
C ALA A 19 3.63 -11.71 4.39
N CYS A 20 2.77 -11.86 3.39
CA CYS A 20 2.65 -10.90 2.31
C CYS A 20 2.09 -9.58 2.81
N GLU A 21 1.09 -9.63 3.69
CA GLU A 21 0.53 -8.44 4.31
C GLU A 21 1.58 -7.67 5.08
N GLN A 22 2.38 -8.38 5.88
CA GLN A 22 3.43 -7.76 6.67
C GLN A 22 4.53 -7.17 5.79
N ARG A 23 4.88 -7.86 4.70
CA ARG A 23 5.88 -7.39 3.77
C ARG A 23 5.46 -6.06 3.13
N VAL A 24 4.22 -5.98 2.68
CA VAL A 24 3.67 -4.76 2.08
C VAL A 24 3.66 -3.62 3.10
N ALA A 25 3.17 -3.90 4.31
CA ALA A 25 3.14 -2.88 5.36
C ALA A 25 4.53 -2.37 5.66
N ARG A 26 5.50 -3.26 5.79
CA ARG A 26 6.88 -2.89 6.08
C ARG A 26 7.49 -2.08 4.94
N LEU A 27 7.22 -2.49 3.71
CA LEU A 27 7.71 -1.80 2.51
C LEU A 27 7.20 -0.35 2.48
N LEU A 28 5.91 -0.15 2.69
CA LEU A 28 5.34 1.19 2.64
C LEU A 28 5.76 2.06 3.81
N LYS A 29 6.00 1.46 4.98
CA LYS A 29 6.45 2.21 6.14
C LYS A 29 7.86 2.77 5.99
N THR A 30 8.62 2.32 4.99
CA THR A 30 9.92 2.91 4.70
C THR A 30 9.80 4.26 4.01
N LEU A 31 8.61 4.58 3.48
CA LEU A 31 8.38 5.87 2.83
C LEU A 31 8.13 6.95 3.88
N GLU A 32 8.82 8.07 3.72
CA GLU A 32 8.59 9.22 4.60
C GLU A 32 7.17 9.71 4.42
N GLY A 33 6.50 9.96 5.53
CA GLY A 33 5.12 10.44 5.51
C GLY A 33 4.07 9.37 5.72
N VAL A 34 4.44 8.08 5.67
CA VAL A 34 3.50 7.00 5.93
C VAL A 34 3.33 6.82 7.44
N GLY A 35 2.08 6.90 7.91
CA GLY A 35 1.75 6.72 9.32
C GLY A 35 1.34 5.30 9.64
N GLN A 36 0.35 4.76 8.93
CA GLN A 36 -0.15 3.41 9.15
C GLN A 36 -0.44 2.73 7.83
N VAL A 37 -0.24 1.41 7.80
CA VAL A 37 -0.57 0.59 6.64
C VAL A 37 -1.32 -0.64 7.13
N ARG A 38 -2.42 -0.95 6.46
CA ARG A 38 -3.20 -2.15 6.73
C ARG A 38 -3.43 -2.89 5.43
N ALA A 39 -2.73 -3.99 5.26
CA ALA A 39 -2.87 -4.85 4.07
C ALA A 39 -3.76 -6.04 4.42
N GLN A 40 -4.74 -6.33 3.58
CA GLN A 40 -5.70 -7.40 3.80
C GLN A 40 -5.70 -8.34 2.60
N ALA A 41 -5.21 -9.55 2.79
CA ALA A 41 -5.18 -10.57 1.74
C ALA A 41 -6.60 -11.02 1.36
N GLU A 42 -7.51 -11.05 2.31
CA GLU A 42 -8.88 -11.49 2.07
C GLU A 42 -9.59 -10.63 1.03
N THR A 43 -9.40 -9.31 1.09
CA THR A 43 -10.05 -8.37 0.19
C THR A 43 -9.13 -7.84 -0.89
N GLN A 44 -7.85 -8.17 -0.83
CA GLN A 44 -6.81 -7.64 -1.73
C GLN A 44 -6.74 -6.11 -1.66
N ARG A 45 -6.91 -5.55 -0.48
CA ARG A 45 -6.88 -4.10 -0.26
C ARG A 45 -5.78 -3.69 0.69
N ILE A 46 -5.23 -2.52 0.42
CA ILE A 46 -4.17 -1.93 1.22
C ILE A 46 -4.62 -0.54 1.61
N ASP A 47 -4.89 -0.34 2.90
CA ASP A 47 -5.28 0.97 3.43
C ASP A 47 -4.02 1.67 3.94
N VAL A 48 -3.81 2.90 3.49
CA VAL A 48 -2.61 3.67 3.85
C VAL A 48 -3.03 5.00 4.45
N LEU A 49 -2.53 5.29 5.64
CA LEU A 49 -2.65 6.61 6.26
C LEU A 49 -1.32 7.32 6.08
N PHE A 50 -1.32 8.46 5.43
CA PHE A 50 -0.09 9.16 5.10
C PHE A 50 -0.27 10.67 5.14
N ASP A 51 0.86 11.38 5.21
CA ASP A 51 0.86 12.85 5.19
C ASP A 51 0.90 13.32 3.74
N ALA A 52 -0.21 13.87 3.28
CA ALA A 52 -0.36 14.32 1.90
C ALA A 52 0.53 15.52 1.56
N GLY A 53 1.06 16.21 2.56
CA GLY A 53 2.01 17.30 2.35
C GLY A 53 3.44 16.82 2.12
N VAL A 54 3.72 15.55 2.44
CA VAL A 54 5.05 14.95 2.31
C VAL A 54 5.10 13.92 1.20
N LEU A 55 4.01 13.19 0.98
CA LEU A 55 3.98 12.02 0.12
C LEU A 55 2.74 12.04 -0.77
N GLU A 56 2.93 11.73 -2.05
CA GLU A 56 1.83 11.63 -2.99
C GLU A 56 1.35 10.19 -3.11
N PRO A 57 0.03 9.98 -3.35
CA PRO A 57 -0.52 8.62 -3.54
C PRO A 57 0.17 7.87 -4.68
N GLN A 58 0.56 8.58 -5.74
CA GLN A 58 1.24 7.96 -6.86
C GLN A 58 2.57 7.32 -6.44
N THR A 59 3.29 7.94 -5.52
CA THR A 59 4.54 7.39 -5.01
C THR A 59 4.30 6.06 -4.30
N ILE A 60 3.19 5.97 -3.56
CA ILE A 60 2.82 4.72 -2.88
C ILE A 60 2.55 3.63 -3.91
N ALA A 61 1.76 3.95 -4.94
CA ALA A 61 1.44 2.98 -6.00
C ALA A 61 2.70 2.54 -6.74
N GLU A 62 3.62 3.45 -7.01
CA GLU A 62 4.88 3.13 -7.67
C GLU A 62 5.73 2.19 -6.82
N ARG A 63 5.76 2.43 -5.51
CA ARG A 63 6.52 1.57 -4.61
C ARG A 63 5.95 0.16 -4.59
N LEU A 64 4.64 0.03 -4.60
CA LEU A 64 3.98 -1.27 -4.68
C LEU A 64 4.27 -1.96 -6.00
N SER A 65 4.27 -1.21 -7.10
CA SER A 65 4.59 -1.74 -8.43
C SER A 65 6.02 -2.26 -8.48
N GLU A 66 6.97 -1.57 -7.86
CA GLU A 66 8.35 -2.03 -7.78
C GLU A 66 8.47 -3.36 -7.05
N ALA A 67 7.59 -3.61 -6.11
CA ALA A 67 7.55 -4.88 -5.37
C ALA A 67 6.77 -5.97 -6.11
N GLY A 68 6.20 -5.65 -7.27
CA GLY A 68 5.47 -6.61 -8.09
C GLY A 68 3.96 -6.55 -7.94
N TYR A 69 3.43 -5.60 -7.18
CA TYR A 69 1.99 -5.48 -6.95
C TYR A 69 1.40 -4.35 -7.78
N ASP A 70 0.58 -4.70 -8.75
CA ASP A 70 -0.17 -3.70 -9.51
C ASP A 70 -1.42 -3.33 -8.73
N THR A 71 -1.69 -2.05 -8.59
CA THR A 71 -2.80 -1.57 -7.79
C THR A 71 -3.59 -0.51 -8.52
N LYS A 72 -4.83 -0.32 -8.07
CA LYS A 72 -5.64 0.82 -8.47
C LYS A 72 -6.27 1.42 -7.22
N VAL A 73 -6.66 2.68 -7.30
CA VAL A 73 -7.35 3.34 -6.19
C VAL A 73 -8.76 2.76 -6.11
N ALA A 74 -9.10 2.28 -4.92
CA ALA A 74 -10.42 1.70 -4.70
C ALA A 74 -11.47 2.77 -4.43
#